data_d9bf505db166639ba9d91cf6beb94797
#
_entry.id   d9bf505db166639ba9d91cf6beb94797
#
_cell.length_a   1.000
_cell.length_b   1.000
_cell.length_c   1.000
_cell.angle_alpha   90.00
_cell.angle_beta   90.00
_cell.angle_gamma   90.00
#
_symmetry.space_group_name_H-M   'P 1'
#
loop_
_entity.id
_entity.type
_entity.pdbx_description
1 polymer ?
#
loop_
_entity_poly.entity_id
_entity_poly.type
_entity_poly.pdbx_seq_one_letter_code
_entity_poly.pdbx_strand_id
1 'polypeptide(L)'
;MKKLIFIAGLLLATNGHAHDELFPACPSPHKAHQVETERTIKPPIAIYKEAPSYPMREISKGRNGSVILEFTVNKEGKVSNPKAIGTTSAAFSVAAKKAAKRFLYEPAIDTKSNLPVEYQVKHKFTFEMESTPLGMFYDSETLDFDAEEFSRNLNRIERLSKKKAIQKLNSYLEEADNEFEKAVLLFQRAGKKKDSEPPDVKGMTIDLDSTFSLLEQLNQFDPNVIWLQGYVINALSGAYLDQRDDYKAVLLLRHFLEKTWNNKLVNPKQGYLANVNLGIAAFNLGDFCVSYHSFDRAINAGSKLKIKNKKLVEYRDLAKEKI
;
A
#
# COMPACT_ATOMS: atom_id res chain seq x y z
N MET A 1 10.72 -12.70 -39.76
CA MET A 1 11.30 -13.64 -38.78
C MET A 1 10.68 -13.28 -37.42
N LYS A 2 9.80 -14.13 -36.91
CA LYS A 2 9.07 -13.92 -35.63
C LYS A 2 10.04 -14.19 -34.48
N LYS A 3 10.43 -13.16 -33.71
CA LYS A 3 11.12 -13.36 -32.43
C LYS A 3 10.07 -13.76 -31.41
N LEU A 4 10.08 -15.03 -31.02
CA LEU A 4 9.45 -15.51 -29.81
C LEU A 4 10.20 -14.89 -28.63
N ILE A 5 9.53 -14.04 -27.87
CA ILE A 5 10.02 -13.62 -26.56
C ILE A 5 9.65 -14.76 -25.62
N PHE A 6 10.64 -15.57 -25.28
CA PHE A 6 10.58 -16.50 -24.17
C PHE A 6 10.48 -15.67 -22.88
N ILE A 7 9.31 -15.65 -22.27
CA ILE A 7 9.21 -15.30 -20.85
C ILE A 7 9.86 -16.48 -20.12
N ALA A 8 11.15 -16.32 -19.79
CA ALA A 8 11.82 -17.24 -18.90
C ALA A 8 11.05 -17.27 -17.59
N GLY A 9 10.46 -18.40 -17.28
CA GLY A 9 9.82 -18.63 -16.00
C GLY A 9 10.83 -18.44 -14.89
N LEU A 10 10.76 -17.30 -14.22
CA LEU A 10 11.47 -17.05 -12.99
C LEU A 10 10.82 -17.90 -11.90
N LEU A 11 11.33 -19.14 -11.75
CA LEU A 11 11.12 -19.93 -10.55
C LEU A 11 11.82 -19.22 -9.41
N LEU A 12 11.14 -18.23 -8.82
CA LEU A 12 11.57 -17.63 -7.58
C LEU A 12 11.41 -18.68 -6.47
N ALA A 13 12.53 -19.01 -5.84
CA ALA A 13 12.51 -19.66 -4.55
C ALA A 13 11.74 -18.74 -3.60
N THR A 14 10.45 -19.02 -3.41
CA THR A 14 9.60 -18.30 -2.47
C THR A 14 10.15 -18.55 -1.07
N ASN A 15 10.38 -17.48 -0.31
CA ASN A 15 10.58 -17.59 1.13
C ASN A 15 9.32 -18.22 1.69
N GLY A 16 9.35 -19.52 2.00
CA GLY A 16 8.18 -20.30 2.42
C GLY A 16 7.39 -19.69 3.56
N HIS A 17 8.02 -18.91 4.40
CA HIS A 17 7.39 -18.23 5.55
C HIS A 17 6.36 -17.16 5.15
N ALA A 18 6.62 -16.37 4.11
CA ALA A 18 5.66 -15.33 3.67
C ALA A 18 4.43 -15.94 2.99
N HIS A 19 4.61 -17.07 2.30
CA HIS A 19 3.52 -17.79 1.67
C HIS A 19 2.58 -18.42 2.72
N ASP A 20 3.12 -19.01 3.77
CA ASP A 20 2.33 -19.67 4.83
C ASP A 20 1.56 -18.62 5.68
N GLU A 21 2.09 -17.40 5.83
CA GLU A 21 1.38 -16.31 6.52
C GLU A 21 0.29 -15.67 5.65
N LEU A 22 0.55 -15.52 4.33
CA LEU A 22 -0.42 -14.94 3.39
C LEU A 22 -1.53 -15.89 3.01
N PHE A 23 -1.19 -17.17 2.82
CA PHE A 23 -2.11 -18.19 2.36
C PHE A 23 -1.95 -19.43 3.24
N PRO A 24 -2.35 -19.36 4.52
CA PRO A 24 -2.32 -20.52 5.38
C PRO A 24 -3.13 -21.63 4.70
N ALA A 25 -2.63 -22.86 4.74
CA ALA A 25 -3.38 -24.00 4.24
C ALA A 25 -4.78 -23.93 4.83
N CYS A 26 -5.81 -24.04 3.98
CA CYS A 26 -7.19 -23.99 4.45
C CYS A 26 -7.36 -24.99 5.58
N PRO A 27 -7.70 -24.57 6.80
CA PRO A 27 -7.82 -25.49 7.90
C PRO A 27 -8.93 -26.49 7.55
N SER A 28 -8.59 -27.79 7.55
CA SER A 28 -9.61 -28.83 7.69
C SER A 28 -10.51 -28.45 8.87
N PRO A 29 -11.81 -28.71 8.85
CA PRO A 29 -12.75 -28.21 9.85
C PRO A 29 -12.53 -28.74 11.29
N HIS A 30 -11.44 -29.44 11.51
CA HIS A 30 -11.03 -29.98 12.82
C HIS A 30 -9.63 -29.51 13.15
N LYS A 31 -9.53 -28.42 13.91
CA LYS A 31 -8.52 -28.02 14.91
C LYS A 31 -8.30 -26.51 14.96
N ALA A 32 -9.30 -25.78 15.41
CA ALA A 32 -9.07 -24.50 16.05
C ALA A 32 -8.85 -24.74 17.55
N HIS A 33 -7.68 -25.18 17.94
CA HIS A 33 -7.17 -24.95 19.27
C HIS A 33 -6.10 -23.85 19.15
N GLN A 34 -6.55 -22.61 19.28
CA GLN A 34 -5.65 -21.50 19.60
C GLN A 34 -5.15 -21.75 21.02
N VAL A 35 -3.86 -22.00 21.15
CA VAL A 35 -3.18 -21.80 22.43
C VAL A 35 -3.16 -20.29 22.66
N GLU A 36 -4.13 -19.78 23.38
CA GLU A 36 -4.05 -18.48 24.02
C GLU A 36 -2.90 -18.53 25.01
N THR A 37 -1.75 -17.99 24.63
CA THR A 37 -0.74 -17.61 25.63
C THR A 37 -1.42 -16.59 26.53
N GLU A 38 -1.69 -16.95 27.78
CA GLU A 38 -2.22 -16.05 28.80
C GLU A 38 -1.34 -14.80 28.90
N ARG A 39 -1.77 -13.74 28.24
CA ARG A 39 -1.12 -12.44 28.39
C ARG A 39 -1.43 -11.93 29.80
N THR A 40 -0.41 -11.84 30.62
CA THR A 40 -0.53 -11.33 31.99
C THR A 40 -0.87 -9.84 32.07
N ILE A 41 -0.80 -9.11 30.93
CA ILE A 41 -1.13 -7.68 30.82
C ILE A 41 -2.11 -7.48 29.67
N LYS A 42 -3.26 -6.91 29.94
CA LYS A 42 -4.21 -6.41 28.96
C LYS A 42 -3.69 -5.05 28.44
N PRO A 43 -3.40 -4.89 27.14
CA PRO A 43 -2.84 -3.66 26.58
C PRO A 43 -3.81 -2.46 26.72
N PRO A 44 -3.29 -1.21 26.68
CA PRO A 44 -4.11 -0.02 26.78
C PRO A 44 -4.99 0.15 25.53
N ILE A 45 -6.21 0.65 25.72
CA ILE A 45 -7.18 0.92 24.65
C ILE A 45 -7.22 2.43 24.39
N ALA A 46 -7.07 2.85 23.14
CA ALA A 46 -7.10 4.27 22.81
C ALA A 46 -8.53 4.83 22.90
N ILE A 47 -8.72 5.86 23.71
CA ILE A 47 -9.96 6.65 23.84
C ILE A 47 -9.95 7.80 22.83
N TYR A 48 -8.82 8.52 22.76
CA TYR A 48 -8.65 9.69 21.90
C TYR A 48 -7.25 9.75 21.32
N LYS A 49 -7.16 10.02 20.02
CA LYS A 49 -5.91 10.26 19.30
C LYS A 49 -6.06 11.50 18.43
N GLU A 50 -5.27 12.53 18.73
CA GLU A 50 -5.21 13.74 17.92
C GLU A 50 -4.36 13.52 16.67
N ALA A 51 -4.85 13.95 15.51
CA ALA A 51 -4.06 13.98 14.30
C ALA A 51 -2.97 15.07 14.42
N PRO A 52 -1.71 14.77 14.04
CA PRO A 52 -0.66 15.78 14.06
C PRO A 52 -0.93 16.84 12.99
N SER A 53 -0.66 18.11 13.31
CA SER A 53 -0.67 19.16 12.30
C SER A 53 0.48 18.96 11.33
N TYR A 54 0.21 19.12 10.04
CA TYR A 54 1.22 19.00 9.00
C TYR A 54 2.21 20.18 9.11
N PRO A 55 3.54 19.93 9.17
CA PRO A 55 4.50 21.02 9.26
C PRO A 55 4.56 21.84 7.97
N MET A 56 4.42 23.18 8.09
CA MET A 56 4.44 24.08 6.95
C MET A 56 5.71 23.95 6.08
N ARG A 57 6.85 23.69 6.72
CA ARG A 57 8.13 23.46 6.01
C ARG A 57 8.08 22.26 5.08
N GLU A 58 7.34 21.21 5.46
CA GLU A 58 7.20 20.01 4.64
C GLU A 58 6.09 20.20 3.58
N ILE A 59 5.04 20.97 3.91
CA ILE A 59 4.02 21.39 2.92
C ILE A 59 4.69 22.18 1.77
N SER A 60 5.51 23.19 2.11
CA SER A 60 6.16 24.03 1.11
C SER A 60 7.16 23.28 0.21
N LYS A 61 7.64 22.11 0.68
CA LYS A 61 8.53 21.23 -0.07
C LYS A 61 7.81 20.08 -0.76
N GLY A 62 6.49 20.00 -0.64
CA GLY A 62 5.72 18.91 -1.18
C GLY A 62 6.04 17.54 -0.58
N ARG A 63 6.54 17.43 0.66
CA ARG A 63 7.07 16.20 1.23
C ARG A 63 6.06 15.46 2.07
N ASN A 64 5.75 14.25 1.71
CA ASN A 64 5.08 13.26 2.58
C ASN A 64 6.09 12.61 3.52
N GLY A 65 5.58 11.91 4.52
CA GLY A 65 6.47 11.18 5.40
C GLY A 65 5.77 10.41 6.50
N SER A 66 6.58 9.80 7.35
CA SER A 66 6.07 9.07 8.50
C SER A 66 6.99 9.21 9.71
N VAL A 67 6.39 8.99 10.88
CA VAL A 67 7.10 8.95 12.14
C VAL A 67 6.63 7.74 12.94
N ILE A 68 7.55 6.96 13.46
CA ILE A 68 7.26 5.94 14.44
C ILE A 68 7.66 6.51 15.81
N LEU A 69 6.67 6.69 16.67
CA LEU A 69 6.92 7.07 18.07
C LEU A 69 6.84 5.83 18.95
N GLU A 70 7.72 5.80 19.94
CA GLU A 70 7.61 4.96 21.12
C GLU A 70 7.31 5.86 22.31
N PHE A 71 6.33 5.49 23.12
CA PHE A 71 5.95 6.25 24.32
C PHE A 71 5.34 5.32 25.37
N THR A 72 5.28 5.80 26.60
CA THR A 72 4.63 5.08 27.70
C THR A 72 3.23 5.63 27.93
N VAL A 73 2.26 4.74 28.03
CA VAL A 73 0.93 5.05 28.60
C VAL A 73 1.02 4.78 30.09
N ASN A 74 0.81 5.81 30.89
CA ASN A 74 0.86 5.72 32.35
C ASN A 74 -0.45 5.13 32.94
N LYS A 75 -0.47 4.93 34.24
CA LYS A 75 -1.61 4.33 34.97
C LYS A 75 -2.91 5.16 34.87
N GLU A 76 -2.81 6.46 34.56
CA GLU A 76 -3.92 7.38 34.32
C GLU A 76 -4.35 7.43 32.83
N GLY A 77 -3.73 6.61 31.98
CA GLY A 77 -4.04 6.57 30.54
C GLY A 77 -3.42 7.71 29.72
N LYS A 78 -2.51 8.51 30.29
CA LYS A 78 -1.83 9.61 29.60
C LYS A 78 -0.51 9.18 29.00
N VAL A 79 -0.14 9.83 27.88
CA VAL A 79 1.14 9.57 27.21
C VAL A 79 2.29 10.34 27.86
N SER A 80 3.35 9.62 28.17
CA SER A 80 4.61 10.16 28.67
C SER A 80 5.78 9.73 27.77
N ASN A 81 6.86 10.51 27.79
CA ASN A 81 8.15 10.23 27.15
C ASN A 81 8.09 9.84 25.64
N PRO A 82 7.36 10.56 24.77
CA PRO A 82 7.32 10.22 23.35
C PRO A 82 8.69 10.43 22.68
N LYS A 83 9.27 9.34 22.17
CA LYS A 83 10.52 9.31 21.41
C LYS A 83 10.26 8.89 19.97
N ALA A 84 10.87 9.59 19.00
CA ALA A 84 10.87 9.11 17.62
C ALA A 84 11.98 8.04 17.48
N ILE A 85 11.56 6.84 17.09
CA ILE A 85 12.47 5.70 16.82
C ILE A 85 12.64 5.48 15.31
N GLY A 86 11.84 6.18 14.48
CA GLY A 86 11.95 6.24 13.03
C GLY A 86 11.24 7.48 12.54
N THR A 87 11.86 8.24 11.63
CA THR A 87 11.24 9.43 11.03
C THR A 87 11.87 9.74 9.68
N THR A 88 11.05 10.22 8.74
CA THR A 88 11.51 10.72 7.43
C THR A 88 11.93 12.20 7.50
N SER A 89 11.52 12.95 8.53
CA SER A 89 11.90 14.34 8.75
C SER A 89 11.81 14.72 10.22
N ALA A 90 12.75 15.56 10.68
CA ALA A 90 12.73 16.12 12.02
C ALA A 90 11.45 16.95 12.29
N ALA A 91 10.93 17.64 11.28
CA ALA A 91 9.70 18.43 11.40
C ALA A 91 8.48 17.55 11.66
N PHE A 92 8.36 16.41 10.98
CA PHE A 92 7.31 15.43 11.26
C PHE A 92 7.44 14.85 12.67
N SER A 93 8.67 14.57 13.12
CA SER A 93 8.92 14.09 14.49
C SER A 93 8.41 15.06 15.55
N VAL A 94 8.63 16.36 15.37
CA VAL A 94 8.14 17.40 16.30
C VAL A 94 6.61 17.42 16.34
N ALA A 95 5.96 17.42 15.16
CA ALA A 95 4.50 17.43 15.06
C ALA A 95 3.85 16.17 15.68
N ALA A 96 4.43 14.99 15.37
CA ALA A 96 3.96 13.72 15.91
C ALA A 96 4.08 13.66 17.45
N LYS A 97 5.22 14.09 18.02
CA LYS A 97 5.41 14.14 19.49
C LYS A 97 4.41 15.08 20.16
N LYS A 98 4.11 16.22 19.53
CA LYS A 98 3.13 17.19 20.06
C LYS A 98 1.72 16.58 20.09
N ALA A 99 1.31 15.88 19.03
CA ALA A 99 0.03 15.20 18.95
C ALA A 99 -0.07 14.05 19.95
N ALA A 100 0.97 13.20 20.04
CA ALA A 100 0.98 12.04 20.92
C ALA A 100 0.82 12.42 22.41
N LYS A 101 1.34 13.57 22.85
CA LYS A 101 1.17 14.06 24.23
C LYS A 101 -0.28 14.34 24.61
N ARG A 102 -1.20 14.44 23.62
CA ARG A 102 -2.62 14.68 23.82
C ARG A 102 -3.46 13.42 23.68
N PHE A 103 -2.83 12.27 23.44
CA PHE A 103 -3.54 11.00 23.39
C PHE A 103 -4.04 10.60 24.77
N LEU A 104 -5.22 10.00 24.79
CA LEU A 104 -5.83 9.44 25.97
C LEU A 104 -6.15 7.96 25.74
N TYR A 105 -5.86 7.16 26.73
CA TYR A 105 -6.08 5.73 26.73
C TYR A 105 -6.84 5.28 27.98
N GLU A 106 -7.58 4.18 27.88
CA GLU A 106 -7.77 3.31 29.01
C GLU A 106 -6.43 2.69 29.35
N PRO A 107 -5.96 2.71 30.62
CA PRO A 107 -4.64 2.18 30.97
C PRO A 107 -4.55 0.67 30.73
N ALA A 108 -3.35 0.18 30.58
CA ALA A 108 -3.11 -1.27 30.61
C ALA A 108 -3.42 -1.84 31.99
N ILE A 109 -3.99 -3.04 32.01
CA ILE A 109 -4.37 -3.74 33.26
C ILE A 109 -3.55 -5.01 33.41
N ASP A 110 -2.92 -5.18 34.55
CA ASP A 110 -2.37 -6.48 34.97
C ASP A 110 -3.53 -7.42 35.30
N THR A 111 -3.65 -8.54 34.60
CA THR A 111 -4.78 -9.45 34.74
C THR A 111 -4.76 -10.24 36.06
N LYS A 112 -3.62 -10.29 36.76
CA LYS A 112 -3.50 -11.00 38.05
C LYS A 112 -3.91 -10.10 39.23
N SER A 113 -3.42 -8.86 39.24
CA SER A 113 -3.71 -7.88 40.29
C SER A 113 -4.96 -7.04 40.02
N ASN A 114 -5.45 -7.03 38.78
CA ASN A 114 -6.50 -6.15 38.25
C ASN A 114 -6.20 -4.64 38.47
N LEU A 115 -4.90 -4.30 38.51
CA LEU A 115 -4.47 -2.92 38.71
C LEU A 115 -3.93 -2.30 37.41
N PRO A 116 -4.08 -0.98 37.22
CA PRO A 116 -3.49 -0.28 36.09
C PRO A 116 -1.97 -0.28 36.17
N VAL A 117 -1.32 -0.56 35.05
CA VAL A 117 0.14 -0.59 34.91
C VAL A 117 0.61 0.28 33.74
N GLU A 118 1.85 0.70 33.81
CA GLU A 118 2.49 1.39 32.69
C GLU A 118 2.73 0.43 31.53
N TYR A 119 2.52 0.94 30.30
CA TYR A 119 2.70 0.13 29.09
C TYR A 119 3.37 0.90 27.97
N GLN A 120 4.37 0.28 27.34
CA GLN A 120 5.04 0.86 26.18
C GLN A 120 4.22 0.62 24.91
N VAL A 121 3.97 1.70 24.16
CA VAL A 121 3.23 1.70 22.90
C VAL A 121 4.10 2.23 21.79
N LYS A 122 4.07 1.54 20.63
CA LYS A 122 4.60 2.05 19.37
C LYS A 122 3.45 2.51 18.49
N HIS A 123 3.54 3.74 17.98
CA HIS A 123 2.52 4.32 17.13
C HIS A 123 3.17 4.97 15.90
N LYS A 124 2.64 4.64 14.72
CA LYS A 124 3.07 5.27 13.46
C LYS A 124 2.11 6.38 13.08
N PHE A 125 2.66 7.57 12.84
CA PHE A 125 1.99 8.66 12.17
C PHE A 125 2.38 8.67 10.69
N THR A 126 1.41 8.87 9.82
CA THR A 126 1.63 9.10 8.39
C THR A 126 1.17 10.51 8.07
N PHE A 127 2.02 11.25 7.37
CA PHE A 127 1.75 12.60 6.86
C PHE A 127 1.59 12.48 5.35
N GLU A 128 0.38 12.60 4.88
CA GLU A 128 0.02 12.55 3.46
C GLU A 128 -0.74 13.83 3.12
N MET A 129 -0.36 14.48 2.02
CA MET A 129 -1.16 15.58 1.48
C MET A 129 -2.18 15.00 0.50
N GLU A 130 -3.41 15.49 0.54
CA GLU A 130 -4.46 15.17 -0.43
C GLU A 130 -4.20 15.85 -1.79
N SER A 131 -2.99 15.79 -2.31
CA SER A 131 -2.69 16.27 -3.65
C SER A 131 -2.39 15.10 -4.56
N THR A 132 -2.73 15.25 -5.83
CA THR A 132 -2.51 14.29 -6.90
C THR A 132 -1.25 13.44 -6.70
N PRO A 133 -1.32 12.13 -6.99
CA PRO A 133 -0.28 11.15 -6.64
C PRO A 133 1.14 11.45 -7.14
N LEU A 134 1.36 12.54 -7.85
CA LEU A 134 2.60 12.81 -8.58
C LEU A 134 3.33 14.08 -8.17
N GLY A 135 2.81 14.80 -7.21
CA GLY A 135 3.47 16.02 -6.71
C GLY A 135 4.49 15.77 -5.61
N MET A 136 4.79 14.51 -5.25
CA MET A 136 5.54 14.28 -4.02
C MET A 136 6.30 12.98 -3.99
N PHE A 137 7.50 13.07 -4.48
CA PHE A 137 8.48 12.02 -4.34
C PHE A 137 9.19 12.11 -2.97
N TYR A 138 9.54 10.96 -2.42
CA TYR A 138 10.47 10.90 -1.28
C TYR A 138 11.87 11.22 -1.80
N ASP A 139 12.65 11.97 -1.04
CA ASP A 139 14.07 12.20 -1.33
C ASP A 139 14.82 10.84 -1.27
N SER A 140 15.30 10.36 -2.39
CA SER A 140 15.92 9.05 -2.53
C SER A 140 16.80 8.97 -3.77
N GLU A 141 17.66 7.95 -3.84
CA GLU A 141 18.58 7.73 -4.96
C GLU A 141 17.88 7.45 -6.31
N THR A 142 16.59 7.07 -6.30
CA THR A 142 15.83 6.89 -7.55
C THR A 142 15.49 8.21 -8.22
N LEU A 143 15.62 9.35 -7.53
CA LEU A 143 15.38 10.69 -8.06
C LEU A 143 16.67 11.35 -8.54
N ASP A 144 17.40 10.69 -9.43
CA ASP A 144 18.55 11.28 -10.13
C ASP A 144 18.07 12.19 -11.29
N PHE A 145 17.14 13.12 -10.97
CA PHE A 145 16.59 14.15 -11.85
C PHE A 145 15.94 15.27 -11.04
N ASP A 146 15.66 16.43 -11.67
CA ASP A 146 14.93 17.53 -11.01
C ASP A 146 13.46 17.18 -10.77
N ALA A 147 13.20 16.58 -9.60
CA ALA A 147 11.86 16.14 -9.21
C ALA A 147 10.86 17.31 -9.08
N GLU A 148 11.30 18.52 -8.77
CA GLU A 148 10.43 19.69 -8.69
C GLU A 148 10.02 20.17 -10.09
N GLU A 149 10.96 20.23 -11.03
CA GLU A 149 10.66 20.57 -12.42
C GLU A 149 9.77 19.52 -13.05
N PHE A 150 10.09 18.25 -12.83
CA PHE A 150 9.29 17.12 -13.31
C PHE A 150 7.85 17.19 -12.81
N SER A 151 7.65 17.42 -11.50
CA SER A 151 6.32 17.60 -10.92
C SER A 151 5.57 18.80 -11.52
N ARG A 152 6.25 19.94 -11.76
CA ARG A 152 5.65 21.09 -12.45
C ARG A 152 5.22 20.75 -13.87
N ASN A 153 6.01 19.96 -14.58
CA ASN A 153 5.71 19.52 -15.95
C ASN A 153 4.51 18.59 -15.99
N LEU A 154 4.43 17.62 -15.07
CA LEU A 154 3.26 16.74 -14.94
C LEU A 154 1.98 17.53 -14.63
N ASN A 155 2.03 18.50 -13.72
CA ASN A 155 0.91 19.37 -13.40
C ASN A 155 0.41 20.21 -14.61
N ARG A 156 1.32 20.60 -15.52
CA ARG A 156 0.96 21.27 -16.78
C ARG A 156 0.25 20.30 -17.72
N ILE A 157 0.72 19.04 -17.82
CA ILE A 157 0.10 18.00 -18.64
C ILE A 157 -1.34 17.69 -18.18
N GLU A 158 -1.61 17.69 -16.86
CA GLU A 158 -2.95 17.46 -16.32
C GLU A 158 -3.99 18.45 -16.86
N ARG A 159 -3.60 19.65 -17.21
CA ARG A 159 -4.48 20.71 -17.76
C ARG A 159 -4.69 20.62 -19.26
N LEU A 160 -3.99 19.72 -19.94
CA LEU A 160 -4.13 19.53 -21.39
C LEU A 160 -5.32 18.60 -21.72
N SER A 161 -5.85 18.75 -22.96
CA SER A 161 -6.76 17.73 -23.48
C SER A 161 -6.05 16.37 -23.56
N LYS A 162 -6.80 15.28 -23.41
CA LYS A 162 -6.26 13.91 -23.35
C LYS A 162 -5.28 13.61 -24.50
N LYS A 163 -5.65 13.96 -25.74
CA LYS A 163 -4.79 13.80 -26.92
C LYS A 163 -3.46 14.58 -26.81
N LYS A 164 -3.52 15.85 -26.41
CA LYS A 164 -2.32 16.68 -26.23
C LYS A 164 -1.47 16.19 -25.07
N ALA A 165 -2.10 15.72 -23.98
CA ALA A 165 -1.41 15.13 -22.86
C ALA A 165 -0.61 13.89 -23.24
N ILE A 166 -1.22 12.95 -24.01
CA ILE A 166 -0.53 11.75 -24.52
C ILE A 166 0.64 12.14 -25.43
N GLN A 167 0.45 13.12 -26.35
CA GLN A 167 1.53 13.58 -27.21
C GLN A 167 2.70 14.17 -26.41
N LYS A 168 2.41 14.98 -25.38
CA LYS A 168 3.45 15.57 -24.55
C LYS A 168 4.17 14.53 -23.67
N LEU A 169 3.43 13.53 -23.15
CA LEU A 169 4.03 12.40 -22.43
C LEU A 169 4.94 11.56 -23.34
N ASN A 170 4.58 11.38 -24.61
CA ASN A 170 5.47 10.71 -25.57
C ASN A 170 6.77 11.47 -25.76
N SER A 171 6.73 12.81 -25.93
CA SER A 171 7.93 13.62 -26.05
C SER A 171 8.83 13.49 -24.80
N TYR A 172 8.23 13.55 -23.60
CA TYR A 172 9.03 13.39 -22.38
C TYR A 172 9.61 11.98 -22.21
N LEU A 173 8.91 10.95 -22.67
CA LEU A 173 9.43 9.57 -22.64
C LEU A 173 10.64 9.37 -23.56
N GLU A 174 10.72 10.13 -24.68
CA GLU A 174 11.89 10.13 -25.58
C GLU A 174 13.07 10.85 -24.97
N GLU A 175 12.85 11.82 -24.09
CA GLU A 175 13.88 12.66 -23.45
C GLU A 175 14.33 12.09 -22.08
N ALA A 176 13.53 11.21 -21.45
CA ALA A 176 13.81 10.69 -20.12
C ALA A 176 14.96 9.68 -20.13
N ASP A 177 15.93 9.88 -19.26
CA ASP A 177 17.08 8.97 -19.08
C ASP A 177 16.91 8.10 -17.82
N ASN A 178 16.20 8.60 -16.80
CA ASN A 178 16.00 7.90 -15.54
C ASN A 178 14.85 6.88 -15.62
N GLU A 179 15.08 5.65 -15.16
CA GLU A 179 14.10 4.56 -15.27
C GLU A 179 12.87 4.78 -14.38
N PHE A 180 13.00 5.44 -13.23
CA PHE A 180 11.86 5.79 -12.39
C PHE A 180 11.03 6.91 -13.02
N GLU A 181 11.68 7.91 -13.63
CA GLU A 181 11.01 8.95 -14.41
C GLU A 181 10.18 8.34 -15.56
N LYS A 182 10.77 7.42 -16.34
CA LYS A 182 10.05 6.67 -17.38
C LYS A 182 8.85 5.91 -16.83
N ALA A 183 9.02 5.25 -15.69
CA ALA A 183 7.93 4.51 -15.05
C ALA A 183 6.76 5.43 -14.68
N VAL A 184 7.04 6.62 -14.12
CA VAL A 184 6.02 7.62 -13.80
C VAL A 184 5.32 8.13 -15.06
N LEU A 185 6.06 8.47 -16.11
CA LEU A 185 5.50 8.95 -17.38
C LEU A 185 4.60 7.92 -18.06
N LEU A 186 5.01 6.66 -18.07
CA LEU A 186 4.20 5.54 -18.59
C LEU A 186 2.91 5.36 -17.79
N PHE A 187 3.00 5.40 -16.46
CA PHE A 187 1.83 5.31 -15.60
C PHE A 187 0.83 6.44 -15.86
N GLN A 188 1.34 7.68 -16.03
CA GLN A 188 0.52 8.82 -16.42
C GLN A 188 -0.14 8.65 -17.77
N ARG A 189 0.63 8.17 -18.75
CA ARG A 189 0.10 7.93 -20.10
C ARG A 189 -0.97 6.84 -20.09
N ALA A 190 -0.81 5.80 -19.29
CA ALA A 190 -1.83 4.77 -19.08
C ALA A 190 -3.16 5.38 -18.57
N GLY A 191 -3.09 6.28 -17.58
CA GLY A 191 -4.26 7.01 -17.09
C GLY A 191 -4.98 7.81 -18.19
N LYS A 192 -4.20 8.54 -19.01
CA LYS A 192 -4.80 9.33 -20.13
C LYS A 192 -5.41 8.44 -21.22
N LYS A 193 -4.82 7.26 -21.51
CA LYS A 193 -5.38 6.27 -22.43
C LYS A 193 -6.66 5.64 -21.90
N LYS A 194 -6.73 5.34 -20.60
CA LYS A 194 -7.94 4.87 -19.93
C LYS A 194 -9.10 5.85 -20.13
N ASP A 195 -8.82 7.14 -19.97
CA ASP A 195 -9.81 8.21 -20.02
C ASP A 195 -10.08 8.71 -21.43
N SER A 196 -9.45 8.17 -22.49
CA SER A 196 -9.70 8.55 -23.88
C SER A 196 -11.09 8.09 -24.36
N GLU A 197 -11.58 8.66 -25.45
CA GLU A 197 -12.85 8.32 -26.05
C GLU A 197 -12.65 7.90 -27.52
N PRO A 198 -12.82 6.60 -27.86
CA PRO A 198 -13.04 5.48 -26.94
C PRO A 198 -11.81 5.18 -26.07
N PRO A 199 -11.96 4.48 -24.92
CA PRO A 199 -10.84 4.10 -24.08
C PRO A 199 -9.85 3.19 -24.83
N ASP A 200 -8.55 3.54 -24.78
CA ASP A 200 -7.48 2.69 -25.30
C ASP A 200 -7.01 1.70 -24.23
N VAL A 201 -7.84 0.70 -23.94
CA VAL A 201 -7.57 -0.33 -22.91
C VAL A 201 -6.29 -1.11 -23.21
N LYS A 202 -6.05 -1.44 -24.49
CA LYS A 202 -4.83 -2.17 -24.89
C LYS A 202 -3.58 -1.35 -24.67
N GLY A 203 -3.58 -0.10 -25.12
CA GLY A 203 -2.45 0.80 -24.93
C GLY A 203 -2.22 1.15 -23.45
N MET A 204 -3.28 1.28 -22.66
CA MET A 204 -3.21 1.42 -21.21
C MET A 204 -2.51 0.21 -20.56
N THR A 205 -2.94 -1.00 -20.90
CA THR A 205 -2.36 -2.23 -20.31
C THR A 205 -0.89 -2.37 -20.67
N ILE A 206 -0.49 -2.07 -21.91
CA ILE A 206 0.93 -2.09 -22.34
C ILE A 206 1.77 -1.10 -21.53
N ASP A 207 1.26 0.11 -21.29
CA ASP A 207 1.98 1.11 -20.49
C ASP A 207 2.12 0.67 -19.03
N LEU A 208 1.07 0.07 -18.45
CA LEU A 208 1.10 -0.44 -17.07
C LEU A 208 2.05 -1.64 -16.94
N ASP A 209 2.07 -2.57 -17.89
CA ASP A 209 3.03 -3.70 -17.93
C ASP A 209 4.48 -3.19 -18.02
N SER A 210 4.71 -2.19 -18.87
CA SER A 210 6.02 -1.57 -19.02
C SER A 210 6.44 -0.85 -17.74
N THR A 211 5.52 -0.12 -17.11
CA THR A 211 5.75 0.54 -15.82
C THR A 211 6.14 -0.48 -14.75
N PHE A 212 5.37 -1.57 -14.64
CA PHE A 212 5.65 -2.63 -13.68
C PHE A 212 7.03 -3.25 -13.91
N SER A 213 7.37 -3.54 -15.16
CA SER A 213 8.67 -4.13 -15.54
C SER A 213 9.85 -3.22 -15.20
N LEU A 214 9.72 -1.90 -15.36
CA LEU A 214 10.74 -0.93 -14.95
C LEU A 214 10.88 -0.90 -13.43
N LEU A 215 9.78 -0.84 -12.70
CA LEU A 215 9.81 -0.80 -11.25
C LEU A 215 10.42 -2.06 -10.62
N GLU A 216 10.26 -3.23 -11.25
CA GLU A 216 10.87 -4.48 -10.77
C GLU A 216 12.41 -4.50 -10.92
N GLN A 217 12.98 -3.65 -11.75
CA GLN A 217 14.42 -3.52 -11.95
C GLN A 217 15.07 -2.52 -10.98
N LEU A 218 14.26 -1.70 -10.32
CA LEU A 218 14.73 -0.67 -9.38
C LEU A 218 14.89 -1.22 -7.96
N ASN A 219 15.48 -0.40 -7.08
CA ASN A 219 15.62 -0.75 -5.67
C ASN A 219 14.26 -0.94 -5.00
N GLN A 220 13.97 -2.18 -4.63
CA GLN A 220 12.68 -2.60 -4.09
C GLN A 220 12.42 -2.12 -2.65
N PHE A 221 13.39 -1.49 -2.01
CA PHE A 221 13.27 -0.85 -0.70
C PHE A 221 13.11 0.67 -0.80
N ASP A 222 13.20 1.22 -2.02
CA ASP A 222 12.99 2.65 -2.25
C ASP A 222 11.52 3.02 -2.02
N PRO A 223 11.23 4.06 -1.21
CA PRO A 223 9.87 4.46 -0.90
C PRO A 223 9.07 4.92 -2.13
N ASN A 224 9.71 5.52 -3.14
CA ASN A 224 9.05 5.94 -4.37
C ASN A 224 8.65 4.74 -5.23
N VAL A 225 9.54 3.75 -5.32
CA VAL A 225 9.29 2.50 -6.06
C VAL A 225 8.11 1.76 -5.43
N ILE A 226 8.15 1.53 -4.11
CA ILE A 226 7.08 0.83 -3.39
C ILE A 226 5.75 1.59 -3.52
N TRP A 227 5.79 2.92 -3.41
CA TRP A 227 4.62 3.76 -3.54
C TRP A 227 3.98 3.60 -4.94
N LEU A 228 4.77 3.76 -6.01
CA LEU A 228 4.26 3.66 -7.38
C LEU A 228 3.82 2.23 -7.71
N GLN A 229 4.56 1.21 -7.26
CA GLN A 229 4.16 -0.20 -7.42
C GLN A 229 2.75 -0.46 -6.90
N GLY A 230 2.40 0.07 -5.72
CA GLY A 230 1.05 -0.10 -5.16
C GLY A 230 -0.06 0.41 -6.09
N TYR A 231 0.15 1.54 -6.76
CA TYR A 231 -0.82 2.08 -7.72
C TYR A 231 -0.85 1.29 -9.02
N VAL A 232 0.32 0.96 -9.56
CA VAL A 232 0.47 0.22 -10.82
C VAL A 232 -0.18 -1.16 -10.71
N ILE A 233 0.11 -1.89 -9.63
CA ILE A 233 -0.44 -3.23 -9.37
C ILE A 233 -1.97 -3.21 -9.34
N ASN A 234 -2.56 -2.23 -8.66
CA ASN A 234 -4.02 -2.13 -8.59
C ASN A 234 -4.65 -1.74 -9.94
N ALA A 235 -4.00 -0.84 -10.70
CA ALA A 235 -4.47 -0.47 -12.02
C ALA A 235 -4.34 -1.63 -13.01
N LEU A 236 -3.20 -2.32 -13.02
CA LEU A 236 -2.91 -3.42 -13.92
C LEU A 236 -3.76 -4.66 -13.62
N SER A 237 -3.91 -5.03 -12.35
CA SER A 237 -4.79 -6.13 -11.95
C SER A 237 -6.25 -5.84 -12.29
N GLY A 238 -6.71 -4.58 -12.12
CA GLY A 238 -8.03 -4.16 -12.60
C GLY A 238 -8.20 -4.31 -14.11
N ALA A 239 -7.18 -3.92 -14.89
CA ALA A 239 -7.20 -4.10 -16.35
C ALA A 239 -7.26 -5.57 -16.76
N TYR A 240 -6.54 -6.46 -16.06
CA TYR A 240 -6.63 -7.89 -16.31
C TYR A 240 -8.00 -8.47 -15.95
N LEU A 241 -8.58 -8.07 -14.82
CA LEU A 241 -9.94 -8.47 -14.43
C LEU A 241 -10.99 -8.05 -15.46
N ASP A 242 -10.90 -6.82 -15.97
CA ASP A 242 -11.80 -6.30 -17.03
C ASP A 242 -11.65 -7.10 -18.33
N GLN A 243 -10.46 -7.62 -18.62
CA GLN A 243 -10.16 -8.45 -19.78
C GLN A 243 -10.42 -9.96 -19.53
N ARG A 244 -10.91 -10.34 -18.34
CA ARG A 244 -11.11 -11.73 -17.91
C ARG A 244 -9.81 -12.55 -17.89
N ASP A 245 -8.68 -11.90 -17.73
CA ASP A 245 -7.39 -12.56 -17.51
C ASP A 245 -7.12 -12.69 -15.99
N ASP A 246 -8.04 -13.40 -15.33
CA ASP A 246 -8.01 -13.59 -13.87
C ASP A 246 -6.71 -14.26 -13.42
N TYR A 247 -6.13 -15.13 -14.26
CA TYR A 247 -4.88 -15.82 -13.93
C TYR A 247 -3.70 -14.85 -13.81
N LYS A 248 -3.54 -13.92 -14.77
CA LYS A 248 -2.49 -12.90 -14.67
C LYS A 248 -2.72 -11.97 -13.48
N ALA A 249 -3.98 -11.62 -13.19
CA ALA A 249 -4.31 -10.81 -12.03
C ALA A 249 -3.86 -11.52 -10.73
N VAL A 250 -4.13 -12.83 -10.59
CA VAL A 250 -3.70 -13.60 -9.41
C VAL A 250 -2.18 -13.63 -9.28
N LEU A 251 -1.45 -13.96 -10.35
CA LEU A 251 0.02 -14.02 -10.33
C LEU A 251 0.63 -12.69 -9.91
N LEU A 252 0.19 -11.59 -10.53
CA LEU A 252 0.66 -10.24 -10.25
C LEU A 252 0.41 -9.83 -8.79
N LEU A 253 -0.81 -10.04 -8.31
CA LEU A 253 -1.22 -9.63 -6.96
C LEU A 253 -0.57 -10.48 -5.87
N ARG A 254 -0.42 -11.78 -6.09
CA ARG A 254 0.32 -12.65 -5.16
C ARG A 254 1.77 -12.22 -5.04
N HIS A 255 2.46 -12.04 -6.17
CA HIS A 255 3.84 -11.56 -6.19
C HIS A 255 4.01 -10.25 -5.40
N PHE A 256 3.14 -9.27 -5.63
CA PHE A 256 3.18 -7.99 -4.90
C PHE A 256 2.93 -8.17 -3.39
N LEU A 257 1.88 -8.91 -3.02
CA LEU A 257 1.53 -9.09 -1.61
C LEU A 257 2.58 -9.91 -0.85
N GLU A 258 3.18 -10.93 -1.47
CA GLU A 258 4.27 -11.71 -0.88
C GLU A 258 5.52 -10.85 -0.65
N LYS A 259 5.89 -10.05 -1.65
CA LYS A 259 7.06 -9.16 -1.61
C LYS A 259 6.88 -8.02 -0.59
N THR A 260 5.67 -7.51 -0.45
CA THR A 260 5.35 -6.36 0.40
C THR A 260 4.74 -6.75 1.74
N TRP A 261 4.69 -8.04 2.06
CA TRP A 261 4.14 -8.54 3.32
C TRP A 261 4.81 -7.86 4.52
N ASN A 262 4.00 -7.28 5.40
CA ASN A 262 4.46 -6.49 6.55
C ASN A 262 5.31 -5.24 6.19
N ASN A 263 5.43 -4.87 4.92
CA ASN A 263 6.13 -3.66 4.54
C ASN A 263 5.30 -2.42 4.90
N LYS A 264 5.81 -1.64 5.82
CA LYS A 264 5.14 -0.44 6.36
C LYS A 264 5.13 0.74 5.38
N LEU A 265 5.88 0.67 4.27
CA LEU A 265 5.90 1.69 3.22
C LEU A 265 4.73 1.53 2.23
N VAL A 266 4.11 0.35 2.19
CA VAL A 266 2.91 0.15 1.36
C VAL A 266 1.76 0.97 1.93
N ASN A 267 1.16 1.81 1.08
CA ASN A 267 -0.03 2.56 1.46
C ASN A 267 -1.16 1.57 1.83
N PRO A 268 -1.76 1.69 3.03
CA PRO A 268 -2.80 0.76 3.48
C PRO A 268 -3.99 0.64 2.53
N LYS A 269 -4.34 1.71 1.80
CA LYS A 269 -5.42 1.68 0.80
C LYS A 269 -5.02 0.84 -0.41
N GLN A 270 -3.76 0.88 -0.83
CA GLN A 270 -3.26 0.04 -1.94
C GLN A 270 -3.25 -1.44 -1.54
N GLY A 271 -2.82 -1.75 -0.32
CA GLY A 271 -2.91 -3.10 0.24
C GLY A 271 -4.35 -3.63 0.36
N TYR A 272 -5.29 -2.77 0.77
CA TYR A 272 -6.72 -3.08 0.76
C TYR A 272 -7.20 -3.44 -0.64
N LEU A 273 -6.95 -2.59 -1.64
CA LEU A 273 -7.37 -2.80 -3.02
C LEU A 273 -6.74 -4.06 -3.64
N ALA A 274 -5.45 -4.30 -3.39
CA ALA A 274 -4.77 -5.49 -3.87
C ALA A 274 -5.43 -6.79 -3.34
N ASN A 275 -5.80 -6.82 -2.06
CA ASN A 275 -6.52 -7.96 -1.49
C ASN A 275 -7.94 -8.09 -2.05
N VAL A 276 -8.65 -6.99 -2.33
CA VAL A 276 -9.96 -7.03 -3.02
C VAL A 276 -9.83 -7.65 -4.40
N ASN A 277 -8.91 -7.14 -5.22
CA ASN A 277 -8.70 -7.62 -6.58
C ASN A 277 -8.24 -9.09 -6.60
N LEU A 278 -7.35 -9.48 -5.67
CA LEU A 278 -6.94 -10.88 -5.55
C LEU A 278 -8.11 -11.81 -5.15
N GLY A 279 -8.95 -11.36 -4.22
CA GLY A 279 -10.14 -12.11 -3.83
C GLY A 279 -11.09 -12.34 -5.01
N ILE A 280 -11.31 -11.30 -5.85
CA ILE A 280 -12.15 -11.41 -7.05
C ILE A 280 -11.53 -12.36 -8.08
N ALA A 281 -10.25 -12.17 -8.41
CA ALA A 281 -9.58 -12.99 -9.42
C ALA A 281 -9.53 -14.47 -9.00
N ALA A 282 -9.18 -14.76 -7.74
CA ALA A 282 -9.17 -16.10 -7.20
C ALA A 282 -10.57 -16.75 -7.17
N PHE A 283 -11.59 -15.96 -6.84
CA PHE A 283 -12.98 -16.44 -6.87
C PHE A 283 -13.38 -16.86 -8.29
N ASN A 284 -13.06 -16.05 -9.30
CA ASN A 284 -13.35 -16.32 -10.70
C ASN A 284 -12.65 -17.60 -11.21
N LEU A 285 -11.45 -17.90 -10.68
CA LEU A 285 -10.70 -19.12 -11.01
C LEU A 285 -11.12 -20.36 -10.19
N GLY A 286 -12.03 -20.20 -9.22
CA GLY A 286 -12.44 -21.29 -8.31
C GLY A 286 -11.45 -21.58 -7.20
N ASP A 287 -10.42 -20.75 -6.99
CA ASP A 287 -9.53 -20.81 -5.84
C ASP A 287 -10.19 -20.11 -4.64
N PHE A 288 -11.18 -20.80 -4.07
CA PHE A 288 -12.01 -20.24 -2.99
C PHE A 288 -11.22 -20.03 -1.70
N CYS A 289 -10.14 -20.79 -1.48
CA CYS A 289 -9.28 -20.62 -0.32
C CYS A 289 -8.53 -19.28 -0.37
N VAL A 290 -7.81 -19.01 -1.46
CA VAL A 290 -7.13 -17.72 -1.66
C VAL A 290 -8.14 -16.57 -1.68
N SER A 291 -9.30 -16.77 -2.28
CA SER A 291 -10.39 -15.81 -2.31
C SER A 291 -10.87 -15.43 -0.90
N TYR A 292 -11.20 -16.42 -0.09
CA TYR A 292 -11.66 -16.22 1.30
C TYR A 292 -10.65 -15.40 2.11
N HIS A 293 -9.38 -15.83 2.15
CA HIS A 293 -8.35 -15.16 2.92
C HIS A 293 -8.05 -13.75 2.41
N SER A 294 -8.13 -13.52 1.10
CA SER A 294 -7.94 -12.21 0.51
C SER A 294 -9.06 -11.24 0.87
N PHE A 295 -10.32 -11.67 0.78
CA PHE A 295 -11.45 -10.84 1.21
C PHE A 295 -11.46 -10.59 2.71
N ASP A 296 -11.08 -11.57 3.54
CA ASP A 296 -10.99 -11.39 4.98
C ASP A 296 -9.93 -10.35 5.34
N ARG A 297 -8.74 -10.40 4.72
CA ARG A 297 -7.71 -9.37 4.87
C ARG A 297 -8.18 -8.00 4.39
N ALA A 298 -8.88 -7.94 3.26
CA ALA A 298 -9.44 -6.68 2.76
C ALA A 298 -10.47 -6.09 3.75
N ILE A 299 -11.36 -6.90 4.31
CA ILE A 299 -12.35 -6.47 5.32
C ILE A 299 -11.65 -5.92 6.56
N ASN A 300 -10.63 -6.63 7.07
CA ASN A 300 -9.85 -6.21 8.23
C ASN A 300 -9.08 -4.90 7.97
N ALA A 301 -8.45 -4.76 6.80
CA ALA A 301 -7.79 -3.52 6.39
C ALA A 301 -8.82 -2.39 6.18
N GLY A 302 -9.93 -2.67 5.54
CA GLY A 302 -11.02 -1.72 5.30
C GLY A 302 -11.61 -1.16 6.60
N SER A 303 -11.76 -2.00 7.62
CA SER A 303 -12.22 -1.57 8.95
C SER A 303 -11.29 -0.49 9.54
N LYS A 304 -9.97 -0.68 9.42
CA LYS A 304 -8.97 0.31 9.87
C LYS A 304 -9.01 1.61 9.06
N LEU A 305 -9.39 1.53 7.80
CA LEU A 305 -9.54 2.66 6.86
C LEU A 305 -10.94 3.30 6.92
N LYS A 306 -11.85 2.80 7.77
CA LYS A 306 -13.26 3.19 7.84
C LYS A 306 -14.03 2.94 6.53
N ILE A 307 -13.58 1.99 5.72
CA ILE A 307 -14.25 1.54 4.49
C ILE A 307 -15.18 0.40 4.86
N LYS A 308 -16.50 0.61 4.70
CA LYS A 308 -17.51 -0.44 4.89
C LYS A 308 -17.97 -0.95 3.52
N ASN A 309 -17.71 -2.22 3.22
CA ASN A 309 -18.14 -2.84 1.98
C ASN A 309 -18.89 -4.15 2.28
N LYS A 310 -20.23 -4.09 2.31
CA LYS A 310 -21.09 -5.25 2.58
C LYS A 310 -20.88 -6.37 1.56
N LYS A 311 -20.68 -6.02 0.29
CA LYS A 311 -20.46 -7.02 -0.77
C LYS A 311 -19.21 -7.86 -0.55
N LEU A 312 -18.14 -7.30 0.03
CA LEU A 312 -16.95 -8.09 0.33
C LEU A 312 -17.22 -9.15 1.39
N VAL A 313 -18.08 -8.86 2.37
CA VAL A 313 -18.49 -9.83 3.38
C VAL A 313 -19.29 -10.98 2.72
N GLU A 314 -20.23 -10.64 1.85
CA GLU A 314 -21.02 -11.63 1.08
C GLU A 314 -20.10 -12.53 0.23
N TYR A 315 -19.16 -11.95 -0.52
CA TYR A 315 -18.20 -12.73 -1.34
C TYR A 315 -17.26 -13.58 -0.49
N ARG A 316 -16.78 -13.07 0.65
CA ARG A 316 -15.99 -13.87 1.60
C ARG A 316 -16.78 -15.09 2.09
N ASP A 317 -18.02 -14.88 2.50
CA ASP A 317 -18.86 -15.94 3.04
C ASP A 317 -19.22 -16.98 1.96
N LEU A 318 -19.51 -16.53 0.73
CA LEU A 318 -19.69 -17.42 -0.43
C LEU A 318 -18.42 -18.24 -0.74
N ALA A 319 -17.23 -17.63 -0.64
CA ALA A 319 -15.98 -18.37 -0.82
C ALA A 319 -15.80 -19.42 0.31
N LYS A 320 -16.14 -19.06 1.55
CA LYS A 320 -16.05 -19.96 2.71
C LYS A 320 -16.95 -21.19 2.57
N GLU A 321 -18.14 -21.06 2.01
CA GLU A 321 -19.07 -22.16 1.78
C GLU A 321 -18.57 -23.16 0.72
N LYS A 322 -17.60 -22.76 -0.11
CA LYS A 322 -17.05 -23.57 -1.20
C LYS A 322 -15.69 -24.21 -0.87
N ILE A 323 -15.11 -23.91 0.29
CA ILE A 323 -13.91 -24.55 0.82
C ILE A 323 -14.28 -25.85 1.52
#